data_adaf278ede27cb193fa9f8d4eeb038dd
#
_entry.id   adaf278ede27cb193fa9f8d4eeb038dd
#
_cell.length_a   1.000
_cell.length_b   1.000
_cell.length_c   1.000
_cell.angle_alpha   90.00
_cell.angle_beta   90.00
_cell.angle_gamma   90.00
#
_symmetry.space_group_name_H-M   'P 1'
#
loop_
_entity.id
_entity.type
_entity.pdbx_description
1 polymer ?
#
loop_
_entity_poly.entity_id
_entity_poly.type
_entity_poly.pdbx_seq_one_letter_code
_entity_poly.pdbx_strand_id
1 'polypeptide(L)'
;RVRSSAASDVYKRQGIHRLISALEERGFVKRLAHKARALEVVKLPENASANYIFNKFTPSVIKGVLDKNDNKSTDVSVLGSIAAGTPIEAIQQEVDRVALPEDLQNNGEHYGLKVKGDSMIEAGIADGDTVIIKKVSNVDNGQIAVVLIDDQEATLKRVRKKGNTIALEAANRNYGTKIYAANRIKIQGKLVSLYRNFH
;
A
#
# COMPACT_ATOMS: atom_id res chain seq x y z
N ARG A 1 45.60 -24.99 2.92
CA ARG A 1 45.24 -25.38 4.31
C ARG A 1 44.10 -24.51 4.80
N VAL A 2 42.91 -25.02 4.66
CA VAL A 2 41.69 -24.45 5.28
C VAL A 2 41.68 -24.95 6.74
N ARG A 3 41.93 -24.06 7.69
CA ARG A 3 41.78 -24.37 9.10
C ARG A 3 40.38 -23.99 9.56
N SER A 4 39.63 -24.99 9.79
CA SER A 4 38.46 -25.22 10.59
C SER A 4 37.97 -24.03 11.46
N SER A 5 36.91 -23.35 11.03
CA SER A 5 36.16 -22.36 11.82
C SER A 5 35.34 -23.00 12.98
N ALA A 6 35.10 -24.31 12.91
CA ALA A 6 34.30 -25.05 13.89
C ALA A 6 34.86 -25.04 15.33
N ALA A 7 36.18 -25.08 15.48
CA ALA A 7 36.82 -25.06 16.82
C ALA A 7 36.67 -23.69 17.53
N SER A 8 36.69 -22.59 16.76
CA SER A 8 36.52 -21.23 17.32
C SER A 8 35.07 -20.98 17.80
N ASP A 9 34.07 -21.56 17.14
CA ASP A 9 32.65 -21.38 17.49
C ASP A 9 32.27 -22.19 18.75
N VAL A 10 32.88 -23.36 18.96
CA VAL A 10 32.69 -24.15 20.19
C VAL A 10 33.21 -23.41 21.41
N TYR A 11 34.40 -22.78 21.28
CA TYR A 11 35.01 -22.02 22.38
C TYR A 11 34.20 -20.79 22.78
N LYS A 12 33.63 -20.08 21.81
CA LYS A 12 32.73 -18.95 22.03
C LYS A 12 31.44 -19.36 22.74
N ARG A 13 30.83 -20.48 22.34
CA ARG A 13 29.61 -21.00 22.98
C ARG A 13 29.81 -21.39 24.43
N GLN A 14 30.93 -22.05 24.77
CA GLN A 14 31.26 -22.41 26.14
C GLN A 14 31.52 -21.18 27.00
N GLY A 15 32.18 -20.14 26.46
CA GLY A 15 32.43 -18.88 27.16
C GLY A 15 31.13 -18.16 27.51
N ILE A 16 30.20 -18.09 26.59
CA ILE A 16 28.85 -17.48 26.80
C ILE A 16 28.05 -18.28 27.84
N HIS A 17 28.11 -19.60 27.80
CA HIS A 17 27.38 -20.44 28.76
C HIS A 17 27.89 -20.23 30.19
N ARG A 18 29.21 -20.16 30.39
CA ARG A 18 29.84 -19.88 31.70
C ARG A 18 29.47 -18.49 32.22
N LEU A 19 29.44 -17.49 31.33
CA LEU A 19 29.06 -16.12 31.69
C LEU A 19 27.61 -16.06 32.19
N ILE A 20 26.68 -16.68 31.44
CA ILE A 20 25.26 -16.72 31.81
C ILE A 20 25.06 -17.46 33.14
N SER A 21 25.73 -18.59 33.35
CA SER A 21 25.62 -19.34 34.60
C SER A 21 26.17 -18.54 35.81
N ALA A 22 27.27 -17.82 35.64
CA ALA A 22 27.80 -16.94 36.67
C ALA A 22 26.90 -15.76 37.01
N LEU A 23 26.18 -15.22 36.02
CA LEU A 23 25.20 -14.16 36.24
C LEU A 23 23.93 -14.69 36.93
N GLU A 24 23.53 -15.92 36.61
CA GLU A 24 22.39 -16.61 37.24
C GLU A 24 22.68 -16.91 38.73
N GLU A 25 23.86 -17.46 39.05
CA GLU A 25 24.33 -17.70 40.44
C GLU A 25 24.39 -16.43 41.29
N ARG A 26 24.74 -15.30 40.67
CA ARG A 26 24.79 -14.00 41.34
C ARG A 26 23.43 -13.29 41.39
N GLY A 27 22.38 -13.89 40.85
CA GLY A 27 21.02 -13.36 40.87
C GLY A 27 20.75 -12.18 39.93
N PHE A 28 21.63 -11.92 38.93
CA PHE A 28 21.43 -10.86 37.95
C PHE A 28 20.46 -11.26 36.84
N VAL A 29 20.44 -12.54 36.47
CA VAL A 29 19.54 -13.10 35.44
C VAL A 29 18.90 -14.39 35.96
N LYS A 30 17.72 -14.71 35.44
CA LYS A 30 16.98 -15.94 35.71
C LYS A 30 16.51 -16.57 34.39
N ARG A 31 16.60 -17.89 34.28
CA ARG A 31 16.04 -18.62 33.14
C ARG A 31 14.54 -18.82 33.33
N LEU A 32 13.77 -18.53 32.29
CA LEU A 32 12.33 -18.78 32.30
C LEU A 32 12.03 -20.25 31.98
N ALA A 33 11.25 -20.89 32.87
CA ALA A 33 10.79 -22.25 32.65
C ALA A 33 9.94 -22.34 31.37
N HIS A 34 10.08 -23.44 30.64
CA HIS A 34 9.35 -23.75 29.41
C HIS A 34 9.62 -22.85 28.17
N LYS A 35 10.63 -21.99 28.22
CA LYS A 35 11.06 -21.22 27.03
C LYS A 35 12.55 -21.44 26.78
N ALA A 36 12.88 -22.19 25.74
CA ALA A 36 14.27 -22.41 25.36
C ALA A 36 14.95 -21.05 25.01
N ARG A 37 16.05 -20.74 25.75
CA ARG A 37 16.87 -19.53 25.56
C ARG A 37 16.29 -18.22 26.09
N ALA A 38 15.21 -18.21 26.85
CA ALA A 38 14.69 -16.98 27.45
C ALA A 38 15.37 -16.70 28.80
N LEU A 39 15.94 -15.50 28.95
CA LEU A 39 16.58 -14.98 30.15
C LEU A 39 15.84 -13.73 30.61
N GLU A 40 15.55 -13.65 31.91
CA GLU A 40 14.99 -12.46 32.54
C GLU A 40 16.09 -11.76 33.36
N VAL A 41 16.21 -10.45 33.22
CA VAL A 41 17.15 -9.65 34.04
C VAL A 41 16.46 -9.30 35.35
N VAL A 42 17.00 -9.82 36.48
CA VAL A 42 16.43 -9.65 37.81
C VAL A 42 17.07 -8.49 38.58
N LYS A 43 18.36 -8.26 38.39
CA LYS A 43 19.13 -7.19 39.06
C LYS A 43 20.04 -6.48 38.06
N LEU A 44 20.18 -5.17 38.21
CA LEU A 44 21.18 -4.37 37.53
C LEU A 44 22.33 -4.09 38.46
N PRO A 45 23.58 -4.01 37.98
CA PRO A 45 24.74 -3.63 38.81
C PRO A 45 24.58 -2.18 39.30
N GLU A 46 24.96 -1.93 40.57
CA GLU A 46 24.80 -0.64 41.26
C GLU A 46 25.52 0.54 40.58
N ASN A 47 26.48 0.27 39.70
CA ASN A 47 27.20 1.27 38.90
C ASN A 47 26.57 1.59 37.54
N ALA A 48 25.40 1.03 37.21
CA ALA A 48 24.64 1.44 36.03
C ALA A 48 24.05 2.82 36.32
N SER A 49 24.74 3.86 35.86
CA SER A 49 24.29 5.26 35.97
C SER A 49 22.80 5.39 35.64
N ALA A 50 22.08 6.16 36.44
CA ALA A 50 20.64 6.38 36.42
C ALA A 50 20.04 6.92 35.10
N ASN A 51 20.83 6.92 34.03
CA ASN A 51 20.40 7.36 32.68
C ASN A 51 20.00 6.23 31.73
N TYR A 52 20.03 4.96 32.21
CA TYR A 52 19.27 3.93 31.50
C TYR A 52 17.80 4.04 31.90
N ILE A 53 17.10 4.99 31.27
CA ILE A 53 15.66 4.98 31.20
C ILE A 53 15.28 3.57 30.78
N PHE A 54 14.58 2.85 31.65
CA PHE A 54 13.87 1.63 31.29
C PHE A 54 12.86 1.99 30.18
N ASN A 55 13.33 2.08 28.96
CA ASN A 55 12.44 1.85 27.84
C ASN A 55 11.90 0.44 28.08
N LYS A 56 10.65 0.36 28.56
CA LYS A 56 9.90 -0.88 28.55
C LYS A 56 10.23 -1.54 27.23
N PHE A 57 10.98 -2.63 27.25
CA PHE A 57 11.17 -3.48 26.10
C PHE A 57 9.79 -4.07 25.80
N THR A 58 9.00 -3.30 25.12
CA THR A 58 7.88 -3.84 24.35
C THR A 58 8.57 -4.57 23.20
N PRO A 59 8.46 -5.90 23.08
CA PRO A 59 8.90 -6.57 21.89
C PRO A 59 8.05 -6.01 20.74
N SER A 60 8.59 -4.98 20.07
CA SER A 60 8.08 -4.63 18.77
C SER A 60 8.42 -5.84 17.91
N VAL A 61 7.42 -6.53 17.43
CA VAL A 61 7.57 -7.38 16.26
C VAL A 61 8.24 -6.50 15.24
N ILE A 62 9.51 -6.79 14.92
CA ILE A 62 10.17 -6.21 13.76
C ILE A 62 9.42 -6.81 12.57
N LYS A 63 8.27 -6.24 12.24
CA LYS A 63 7.79 -6.23 10.87
C LYS A 63 8.93 -5.56 10.15
N GLY A 64 9.58 -6.32 9.25
CA GLY A 64 10.85 -5.92 8.63
C GLY A 64 10.92 -4.42 8.49
N VAL A 65 11.99 -3.82 9.00
CA VAL A 65 12.23 -2.38 8.96
C VAL A 65 12.23 -1.98 7.49
N LEU A 66 11.06 -1.66 6.99
CA LEU A 66 10.98 -0.60 6.02
C LEU A 66 11.24 0.65 6.87
N ASP A 67 12.39 1.29 6.65
CA ASP A 67 12.71 2.58 7.20
C ASP A 67 11.44 3.43 7.22
N LYS A 68 10.93 3.71 8.43
CA LYS A 68 10.08 4.85 8.64
C LYS A 68 10.98 6.10 8.66
N ASN A 69 11.63 6.36 7.56
CA ASN A 69 11.68 7.72 7.10
C ASN A 69 10.22 8.11 6.87
N ASP A 70 9.78 9.24 7.36
CA ASP A 70 8.49 9.87 7.10
C ASP A 70 8.33 10.23 5.59
N ASN A 71 8.69 9.34 4.71
CA ASN A 71 8.18 9.25 3.38
C ASN A 71 6.78 8.63 3.55
N LYS A 72 5.74 9.49 3.65
CA LYS A 72 4.39 9.14 3.27
C LYS A 72 4.51 8.15 2.12
N SER A 73 4.01 6.93 2.28
CA SER A 73 4.09 5.93 1.23
C SER A 73 3.62 6.58 -0.05
N THR A 74 4.57 6.83 -0.96
CA THR A 74 4.33 7.51 -2.23
C THR A 74 3.55 6.62 -3.19
N ASP A 75 3.19 5.43 -2.74
CA ASP A 75 2.52 4.40 -3.51
C ASP A 75 1.01 4.48 -3.36
N VAL A 76 0.34 4.35 -4.48
CA VAL A 76 -1.12 4.29 -4.59
C VAL A 76 -1.56 2.85 -4.83
N SER A 77 -2.54 2.40 -4.04
CA SER A 77 -3.17 1.08 -4.24
C SER A 77 -3.93 1.03 -5.56
N VAL A 78 -3.67 0.00 -6.35
CA VAL A 78 -4.44 -0.32 -7.56
C VAL A 78 -5.58 -1.26 -7.16
N LEU A 79 -6.81 -0.75 -7.29
CA LEU A 79 -8.04 -1.43 -6.88
C LEU A 79 -8.68 -2.12 -8.11
N GLY A 80 -8.35 -3.37 -8.36
CA GLY A 80 -8.98 -4.19 -9.39
C GLY A 80 -8.93 -3.62 -10.81
N SER A 81 -9.84 -4.09 -11.66
CA SER A 81 -9.92 -3.69 -13.07
C SER A 81 -11.23 -2.97 -13.38
N ILE A 82 -11.17 -1.97 -14.26
CA ILE A 82 -12.34 -1.24 -14.74
C ILE A 82 -12.57 -1.49 -16.24
N ALA A 83 -13.77 -1.95 -16.59
CA ALA A 83 -14.25 -2.13 -17.95
C ALA A 83 -15.60 -1.39 -18.14
N ALA A 84 -16.18 -1.47 -19.31
CA ALA A 84 -17.57 -1.02 -19.50
C ALA A 84 -18.51 -2.00 -18.76
N GLY A 85 -19.30 -1.50 -17.79
CA GLY A 85 -20.25 -2.33 -17.01
C GLY A 85 -19.59 -3.19 -15.93
N THR A 86 -18.45 -2.77 -15.38
CA THR A 86 -17.80 -3.48 -14.25
C THR A 86 -18.61 -3.30 -12.97
N PRO A 87 -19.04 -4.38 -12.28
CA PRO A 87 -19.65 -4.26 -10.96
C PRO A 87 -18.71 -3.57 -9.96
N ILE A 88 -19.24 -2.72 -9.08
CA ILE A 88 -18.42 -1.96 -8.13
C ILE A 88 -17.61 -2.84 -7.19
N GLU A 89 -18.11 -4.02 -6.84
CA GLU A 89 -17.44 -4.99 -5.99
C GLU A 89 -16.11 -5.46 -6.60
N ALA A 90 -16.01 -5.48 -7.93
CA ALA A 90 -14.80 -5.92 -8.64
C ALA A 90 -13.64 -4.91 -8.56
N ILE A 91 -13.88 -3.68 -8.06
CA ILE A 91 -12.88 -2.63 -7.90
C ILE A 91 -12.55 -2.30 -6.44
N GLN A 92 -12.92 -3.17 -5.49
CA GLN A 92 -12.68 -2.95 -4.06
C GLN A 92 -11.46 -3.68 -3.50
N GLN A 93 -10.85 -4.60 -4.27
CA GLN A 93 -9.69 -5.38 -3.82
C GLN A 93 -8.40 -4.77 -4.34
N GLU A 94 -7.43 -4.53 -3.45
CA GLU A 94 -6.08 -4.13 -3.84
C GLU A 94 -5.40 -5.29 -4.57
N VAL A 95 -4.97 -5.04 -5.81
CA VAL A 95 -4.29 -6.03 -6.67
C VAL A 95 -2.84 -5.67 -6.94
N ASP A 96 -2.44 -4.41 -6.78
CA ASP A 96 -1.10 -3.92 -7.07
C ASP A 96 -0.86 -2.57 -6.38
N ARG A 97 0.38 -2.05 -6.45
CA ARG A 97 0.75 -0.69 -6.01
C ARG A 97 1.62 -0.02 -7.06
N VAL A 98 1.40 1.27 -7.24
CA VAL A 98 2.15 2.10 -8.19
C VAL A 98 2.63 3.36 -7.50
N ALA A 99 3.89 3.73 -7.73
CA ALA A 99 4.44 4.97 -7.19
C ALA A 99 3.70 6.19 -7.75
N LEU A 100 3.26 7.08 -6.86
CA LEU A 100 2.58 8.32 -7.24
C LEU A 100 3.62 9.39 -7.58
N PRO A 101 3.50 10.11 -8.70
CA PRO A 101 4.34 11.27 -8.99
C PRO A 101 4.31 12.29 -7.86
N GLU A 102 5.45 12.94 -7.57
CA GLU A 102 5.62 13.85 -6.45
C GLU A 102 4.61 15.01 -6.44
N ASP A 103 4.28 15.54 -7.62
CA ASP A 103 3.29 16.61 -7.82
C ASP A 103 1.87 16.22 -7.44
N LEU A 104 1.56 14.93 -7.41
CA LEU A 104 0.25 14.40 -7.03
C LEU A 104 0.16 14.00 -5.55
N GLN A 105 1.28 13.73 -4.87
CA GLN A 105 1.31 13.18 -3.51
C GLN A 105 0.59 14.04 -2.46
N ASN A 106 0.65 15.35 -2.60
CA ASN A 106 0.05 16.29 -1.64
C ASN A 106 -1.34 16.80 -2.06
N ASN A 107 -1.93 16.25 -3.12
CA ASN A 107 -3.12 16.79 -3.77
C ASN A 107 -4.37 15.93 -3.55
N GLY A 108 -4.59 15.41 -2.35
CA GLY A 108 -5.76 14.63 -1.98
C GLY A 108 -5.60 13.12 -2.12
N GLU A 109 -6.70 12.40 -1.97
CA GLU A 109 -6.72 10.94 -2.02
C GLU A 109 -6.73 10.43 -3.46
N HIS A 110 -5.86 9.43 -3.74
CA HIS A 110 -5.72 8.81 -5.05
C HIS A 110 -5.85 7.30 -4.96
N TYR A 111 -6.30 6.69 -6.05
CA TYR A 111 -6.32 5.23 -6.23
C TYR A 111 -6.05 4.88 -7.69
N GLY A 112 -5.51 3.69 -7.91
CA GLY A 112 -5.25 3.15 -9.25
C GLY A 112 -6.35 2.17 -9.69
N LEU A 113 -6.58 2.08 -10.99
CA LEU A 113 -7.43 1.05 -11.61
C LEU A 113 -6.75 0.51 -12.85
N LYS A 114 -6.81 -0.80 -13.06
CA LYS A 114 -6.34 -1.43 -14.28
C LYS A 114 -7.43 -1.35 -15.35
N VAL A 115 -7.10 -0.78 -16.50
CA VAL A 115 -8.06 -0.63 -17.61
C VAL A 115 -8.24 -1.94 -18.33
N LYS A 116 -9.49 -2.31 -18.62
CA LYS A 116 -9.82 -3.46 -19.45
C LYS A 116 -10.72 -3.03 -20.62
N GLY A 117 -10.30 -3.39 -21.82
CA GLY A 117 -10.97 -3.03 -23.06
C GLY A 117 -10.46 -1.73 -23.70
N ASP A 118 -11.04 -1.36 -24.81
CA ASP A 118 -10.56 -0.33 -25.74
C ASP A 118 -11.45 0.92 -25.80
N SER A 119 -12.43 1.05 -24.91
CA SER A 119 -13.43 2.14 -24.98
C SER A 119 -12.85 3.55 -24.87
N MET A 120 -11.58 3.69 -24.45
CA MET A 120 -10.88 4.97 -24.26
C MET A 120 -9.59 5.06 -25.08
N ILE A 121 -9.43 4.23 -26.13
CA ILE A 121 -8.20 4.12 -26.92
C ILE A 121 -7.84 5.42 -27.65
N GLU A 122 -8.83 6.17 -28.17
CA GLU A 122 -8.60 7.46 -28.83
C GLU A 122 -8.22 8.59 -27.85
N ALA A 123 -8.33 8.35 -26.54
CA ALA A 123 -7.79 9.21 -25.49
C ALA A 123 -6.38 8.77 -25.05
N GLY A 124 -5.78 7.78 -25.74
CA GLY A 124 -4.47 7.25 -25.42
C GLY A 124 -4.46 6.21 -24.28
N ILE A 125 -5.66 5.79 -23.81
CA ILE A 125 -5.82 4.80 -22.73
C ILE A 125 -6.12 3.45 -23.37
N ALA A 126 -5.19 2.50 -23.24
CA ALA A 126 -5.29 1.16 -23.84
C ALA A 126 -5.66 0.08 -22.80
N ASP A 127 -6.01 -1.08 -23.31
CA ASP A 127 -6.16 -2.28 -22.48
C ASP A 127 -4.87 -2.60 -21.73
N GLY A 128 -4.97 -2.96 -20.45
CA GLY A 128 -3.83 -3.25 -19.59
C GLY A 128 -3.16 -2.04 -18.93
N ASP A 129 -3.49 -0.79 -19.32
CA ASP A 129 -2.98 0.40 -18.65
C ASP A 129 -3.44 0.47 -17.18
N THR A 130 -2.64 1.12 -16.35
CA THR A 130 -3.04 1.51 -15.00
C THR A 130 -3.31 3.01 -14.97
N VAL A 131 -4.54 3.41 -14.66
CA VAL A 131 -4.95 4.81 -14.52
C VAL A 131 -4.96 5.22 -13.06
N ILE A 132 -4.42 6.41 -12.76
CA ILE A 132 -4.47 7.01 -11.43
C ILE A 132 -5.62 8.00 -11.38
N ILE A 133 -6.47 7.80 -10.43
CA ILE A 133 -7.71 8.54 -10.23
C ILE A 133 -7.59 9.36 -8.93
N LYS A 134 -7.80 10.66 -9.03
CA LYS A 134 -8.00 11.52 -7.86
C LYS A 134 -9.45 11.45 -7.41
N LYS A 135 -9.68 11.08 -6.16
CA LYS A 135 -11.02 10.98 -5.57
C LYS A 135 -11.66 12.35 -5.48
N VAL A 136 -12.72 12.57 -6.22
CA VAL A 136 -13.54 13.79 -6.25
C VAL A 136 -14.98 13.43 -6.54
N SER A 137 -15.92 14.22 -6.01
CA SER A 137 -17.37 14.04 -6.25
C SER A 137 -17.88 14.84 -7.46
N ASN A 138 -17.04 15.69 -8.05
CA ASN A 138 -17.41 16.53 -9.19
C ASN A 138 -16.25 16.67 -10.17
N VAL A 139 -16.56 16.81 -11.47
CA VAL A 139 -15.59 17.02 -12.56
C VAL A 139 -16.12 18.06 -13.53
N ASP A 140 -15.21 18.71 -14.26
CA ASP A 140 -15.57 19.66 -15.31
C ASP A 140 -15.97 18.94 -16.60
N ASN A 141 -16.68 19.65 -17.48
CA ASN A 141 -17.07 19.11 -18.78
C ASN A 141 -15.84 18.72 -19.62
N GLY A 142 -15.88 17.53 -20.18
CA GLY A 142 -14.81 17.00 -21.02
C GLY A 142 -13.71 16.27 -20.27
N GLN A 143 -13.71 16.27 -18.93
CA GLN A 143 -12.76 15.47 -18.15
C GLN A 143 -13.10 13.99 -18.21
N ILE A 144 -12.05 13.16 -18.13
CA ILE A 144 -12.18 11.70 -18.01
C ILE A 144 -12.31 11.36 -16.54
N ALA A 145 -13.33 10.58 -16.20
CA ALA A 145 -13.65 10.24 -14.82
C ALA A 145 -14.14 8.80 -14.69
N VAL A 146 -13.94 8.26 -13.50
CA VAL A 146 -14.62 7.05 -13.05
C VAL A 146 -15.99 7.46 -12.53
N VAL A 147 -17.01 6.87 -13.11
CA VAL A 147 -18.41 7.12 -12.75
C VAL A 147 -19.10 5.83 -12.36
N LEU A 148 -19.99 5.93 -11.41
CA LEU A 148 -20.87 4.85 -10.97
C LEU A 148 -22.27 5.13 -11.50
N ILE A 149 -22.85 4.16 -12.18
CA ILE A 149 -24.19 4.21 -12.76
C ILE A 149 -25.12 3.38 -11.88
N ASP A 150 -26.22 3.98 -11.42
CA ASP A 150 -27.26 3.36 -10.59
C ASP A 150 -26.70 2.63 -9.33
N ASP A 151 -25.58 3.08 -8.79
CA ASP A 151 -24.85 2.48 -7.67
C ASP A 151 -24.35 1.04 -7.91
N GLN A 152 -24.32 0.58 -9.16
CA GLN A 152 -24.00 -0.82 -9.52
C GLN A 152 -22.81 -0.93 -10.46
N GLU A 153 -22.78 -0.14 -11.53
CA GLU A 153 -21.77 -0.27 -12.58
C GLU A 153 -20.77 0.87 -12.57
N ALA A 154 -19.49 0.55 -12.43
CA ALA A 154 -18.40 1.50 -12.58
C ALA A 154 -17.88 1.51 -14.03
N THR A 155 -17.57 2.69 -14.55
CA THR A 155 -16.97 2.85 -15.89
C THR A 155 -16.07 4.08 -15.96
N LEU A 156 -15.07 4.04 -16.86
CA LEU A 156 -14.19 5.17 -17.18
C LEU A 156 -14.66 5.80 -18.49
N LYS A 157 -15.10 7.06 -18.45
CA LYS A 157 -15.63 7.78 -19.62
C LYS A 157 -15.29 9.26 -19.54
N ARG A 158 -15.40 9.95 -20.71
CA ARG A 158 -15.42 11.40 -20.74
C ARG A 158 -16.82 11.89 -20.33
N VAL A 159 -16.84 12.78 -19.34
CA VAL A 159 -18.10 13.27 -18.75
C VAL A 159 -18.47 14.62 -19.38
N ARG A 160 -19.69 14.73 -19.86
CA ARG A 160 -20.29 16.02 -20.27
C ARG A 160 -21.63 16.22 -19.57
N LYS A 161 -21.75 17.33 -18.88
CA LYS A 161 -22.94 17.73 -18.15
C LYS A 161 -23.72 18.76 -18.98
N LYS A 162 -25.02 18.54 -19.13
CA LYS A 162 -25.92 19.49 -19.79
C LYS A 162 -27.26 19.54 -19.04
N GLY A 163 -27.47 20.61 -18.28
CA GLY A 163 -28.64 20.72 -17.40
C GLY A 163 -28.71 19.56 -16.40
N ASN A 164 -29.82 18.84 -16.42
CA ASN A 164 -30.06 17.69 -15.52
C ASN A 164 -29.65 16.34 -16.12
N THR A 165 -28.83 16.34 -17.17
CA THR A 165 -28.34 15.12 -17.83
C THR A 165 -26.82 15.07 -17.86
N ILE A 166 -26.30 13.86 -17.89
CA ILE A 166 -24.88 13.57 -18.01
C ILE A 166 -24.69 12.61 -19.19
N ALA A 167 -23.90 13.04 -20.17
CA ALA A 167 -23.44 12.20 -21.25
C ALA A 167 -22.11 11.57 -20.88
N LEU A 168 -22.01 10.26 -21.04
CA LEU A 168 -20.81 9.45 -20.86
C LEU A 168 -20.30 9.06 -22.25
N GLU A 169 -19.22 9.72 -22.67
CA GLU A 169 -18.62 9.53 -24.00
C GLU A 169 -17.44 8.57 -23.90
N ALA A 170 -17.47 7.53 -24.73
CA ALA A 170 -16.27 6.74 -25.00
C ALA A 170 -15.31 7.55 -25.89
N ALA A 171 -14.02 7.36 -25.72
CA ALA A 171 -13.01 7.85 -26.66
C ALA A 171 -12.63 6.70 -27.62
N ASN A 172 -13.60 6.21 -28.32
CA ASN A 172 -13.50 5.20 -29.36
C ASN A 172 -14.79 5.25 -30.19
N ARG A 173 -14.66 5.43 -31.51
CA ARG A 173 -15.77 5.59 -32.45
C ARG A 173 -16.71 4.39 -32.51
N ASN A 174 -16.24 3.21 -32.11
CA ASN A 174 -17.05 2.00 -32.08
C ASN A 174 -18.08 1.98 -30.94
N TYR A 175 -18.01 2.96 -30.01
CA TYR A 175 -18.88 3.03 -28.83
C TYR A 175 -19.74 4.28 -28.88
N GLY A 176 -21.04 4.11 -28.78
CA GLY A 176 -21.98 5.22 -28.72
C GLY A 176 -21.94 5.97 -27.38
N THR A 177 -22.23 7.27 -27.42
CA THR A 177 -22.43 8.08 -26.21
C THR A 177 -23.72 7.65 -25.50
N LYS A 178 -23.63 7.42 -24.20
CA LYS A 178 -24.80 7.10 -23.35
C LYS A 178 -25.18 8.32 -22.52
N ILE A 179 -26.47 8.65 -22.50
CA ILE A 179 -26.99 9.80 -21.75
C ILE A 179 -27.86 9.30 -20.59
N TYR A 180 -27.58 9.82 -19.39
CA TYR A 180 -28.30 9.47 -18.17
C TYR A 180 -28.83 10.72 -17.46
N ALA A 181 -29.87 10.57 -16.66
CA ALA A 181 -30.27 11.60 -15.71
C ALA A 181 -29.18 11.78 -14.66
N ALA A 182 -28.95 13.01 -14.22
CA ALA A 182 -27.83 13.33 -13.30
C ALA A 182 -27.90 12.57 -11.97
N ASN A 183 -29.11 12.27 -11.48
CA ASN A 183 -29.33 11.52 -10.24
C ASN A 183 -28.92 10.03 -10.32
N ARG A 184 -28.75 9.48 -11.53
CA ARG A 184 -28.29 8.10 -11.75
C ARG A 184 -26.78 7.96 -11.80
N ILE A 185 -26.03 9.07 -11.82
CA ILE A 185 -24.58 9.09 -11.99
C ILE A 185 -23.91 9.64 -10.74
N LYS A 186 -22.98 8.90 -10.19
CA LYS A 186 -22.08 9.36 -9.11
C LYS A 186 -20.64 9.38 -9.62
N ILE A 187 -20.00 10.54 -9.52
CA ILE A 187 -18.57 10.67 -9.84
C ILE A 187 -17.77 10.07 -8.68
N GLN A 188 -16.85 9.16 -9.00
CA GLN A 188 -15.95 8.52 -8.03
C GLN A 188 -14.56 9.15 -8.03
N GLY A 189 -14.19 9.80 -9.12
CA GLY A 189 -12.91 10.50 -9.23
C GLY A 189 -12.57 10.85 -10.66
N LYS A 190 -11.56 11.72 -10.84
CA LYS A 190 -11.06 12.16 -12.14
C LYS A 190 -9.71 11.52 -12.46
N LEU A 191 -9.46 11.25 -13.72
CA LEU A 191 -8.17 10.80 -14.23
C LEU A 191 -7.13 11.91 -14.04
N VAL A 192 -5.98 11.58 -13.47
CA VAL A 192 -4.85 12.50 -13.26
C VAL A 192 -3.53 11.99 -13.84
N SER A 193 -3.36 10.67 -13.96
CA SER A 193 -2.15 10.08 -14.54
C SER A 193 -2.43 8.70 -15.12
N LEU A 194 -1.52 8.22 -15.96
CA LEU A 194 -1.57 6.92 -16.61
C LEU A 194 -0.19 6.27 -16.57
N TYR A 195 -0.15 4.99 -16.24
CA TYR A 195 1.04 4.16 -16.30
C TYR A 195 0.84 3.04 -17.31
N ARG A 196 1.85 2.85 -18.17
CA ARG A 196 1.91 1.75 -19.13
C ARG A 196 3.25 1.05 -19.04
N ASN A 197 3.22 -0.23 -18.82
CA ASN A 197 4.39 -1.09 -18.88
C ASN A 197 4.49 -1.74 -20.25
N PHE A 198 5.68 -1.67 -20.85
CA PHE A 198 6.01 -2.37 -22.10
C PHE A 198 6.84 -3.59 -21.72
N HIS A 199 6.39 -4.76 -22.12
CA HIS A 199 7.06 -6.04 -21.89
C HIS A 199 7.68 -6.57 -23.19
#